data_499556f4b7cd3ce940ce907354fedbc1
#
_entry.id   499556f4b7cd3ce940ce907354fedbc1
#
_cell.length_a   1.000
_cell.length_b   1.000
_cell.length_c   1.000
_cell.angle_alpha   90.00
_cell.angle_beta   90.00
_cell.angle_gamma   90.00
#
_symmetry.space_group_name_H-M   'P 1'
#
loop_
_entity.id
_entity.type
_entity.pdbx_description
1 polymer ?
#
loop_
_entity_poly.entity_id
_entity_poly.type
_entity_poly.pdbx_seq_one_letter_code
_entity_poly.pdbx_strand_id
1 'polypeptide(L)'
;MQAVLLSADLMVVSRVQGAGAKSSTAIRALSNPALVVETCGEVEAELLLVDLAMPSIDLESIVGQLKAGTSRAVRIVAFGPHVHEDRLAAARAAGCDAVMSRGQFFASVEALLVG
;
A
#
# COMPACT_ATOMS: atom_id res chain seq x y z
N MET A 1 5.57 2.84 -13.91
CA MET A 1 4.41 2.56 -13.03
C MET A 1 4.33 3.61 -11.95
N GLN A 2 3.13 3.96 -11.55
CA GLN A 2 2.88 4.89 -10.44
C GLN A 2 2.36 4.08 -9.25
N ALA A 3 2.95 4.31 -8.08
CA ALA A 3 2.53 3.65 -6.86
C ALA A 3 2.36 4.66 -5.73
N VAL A 4 1.45 4.36 -4.81
CA VAL A 4 1.22 5.14 -3.60
C VAL A 4 1.57 4.29 -2.40
N LEU A 5 2.28 4.87 -1.44
CA LEU A 5 2.62 4.22 -0.18
C LEU A 5 1.96 4.99 0.97
N LEU A 6 1.16 4.29 1.76
CA LEU A 6 0.59 4.83 3.00
C LEU A 6 1.38 4.28 4.18
N SER A 7 2.23 5.10 4.77
CA SER A 7 3.04 4.75 5.93
C SER A 7 3.49 6.00 6.67
N ALA A 8 3.59 5.91 7.98
CA ALA A 8 4.18 6.96 8.82
C ALA A 8 5.61 6.62 9.27
N ASP A 9 6.13 5.48 8.87
CA ASP A 9 7.46 5.00 9.24
C ASP A 9 8.48 5.43 8.21
N LEU A 10 9.40 6.31 8.60
CA LEU A 10 10.41 6.85 7.69
C LEU A 10 11.34 5.79 7.12
N MET A 11 11.59 4.70 7.87
CA MET A 11 12.41 3.60 7.38
C MET A 11 11.69 2.85 6.26
N VAL A 12 10.40 2.62 6.42
CA VAL A 12 9.57 2.00 5.39
C VAL A 12 9.56 2.85 4.14
N VAL A 13 9.27 4.15 4.30
CA VAL A 13 9.25 5.10 3.19
C VAL A 13 10.59 5.10 2.44
N SER A 14 11.70 5.18 3.17
CA SER A 14 13.04 5.21 2.58
C SER A 14 13.34 3.94 1.79
N ARG A 15 13.00 2.78 2.33
CA ARG A 15 13.25 1.50 1.64
C ARG A 15 12.39 1.34 0.38
N VAL A 16 11.14 1.75 0.45
CA VAL A 16 10.25 1.68 -0.71
C VAL A 16 10.67 2.67 -1.79
N GLN A 17 11.04 3.89 -1.41
CA GLN A 17 11.55 4.88 -2.36
C GLN A 17 12.83 4.38 -3.05
N GLY A 18 13.72 3.74 -2.30
CA GLY A 18 14.94 3.15 -2.86
C GLY A 18 14.64 2.04 -3.86
N ALA A 19 13.69 1.17 -3.53
CA ALA A 19 13.25 0.12 -4.44
C ALA A 19 12.58 0.70 -5.69
N GLY A 20 11.79 1.75 -5.53
CA GLY A 20 11.16 2.45 -6.65
C GLY A 20 12.17 3.05 -7.61
N ALA A 21 13.24 3.64 -7.10
CA ALA A 21 14.30 4.19 -7.92
C ALA A 21 14.97 3.12 -8.79
N LYS A 22 15.19 1.94 -8.22
CA LYS A 22 15.78 0.82 -8.95
C LYS A 22 14.85 0.25 -10.03
N SER A 23 13.55 0.37 -9.83
CA SER A 23 12.53 -0.21 -10.71
C SER A 23 11.92 0.79 -11.66
N SER A 24 12.41 2.01 -11.69
CA SER A 24 11.85 3.12 -12.47
C SER A 24 10.36 3.34 -12.16
N THR A 25 9.98 3.17 -10.91
CA THR A 25 8.62 3.36 -10.41
C THR A 25 8.56 4.62 -9.56
N ALA A 26 7.63 5.52 -9.88
CA ALA A 26 7.40 6.70 -9.07
C ALA A 26 6.55 6.34 -7.85
N ILE A 27 7.03 6.69 -6.67
CA ILE A 27 6.35 6.40 -5.40
C ILE A 27 5.88 7.72 -4.78
N ARG A 28 4.57 7.84 -4.56
CA ARG A 28 4.01 8.94 -3.77
C ARG A 28 3.77 8.43 -2.35
N ALA A 29 4.53 8.91 -1.38
CA ALA A 29 4.40 8.51 0.01
C ALA A 29 3.47 9.46 0.76
N LEU A 30 2.55 8.89 1.54
CA LEU A 30 1.59 9.61 2.36
C LEU A 30 1.58 9.05 3.77
N SER A 31 1.33 9.92 4.75
CA SER A 31 1.10 9.49 6.14
C SER A 31 -0.34 9.76 6.60
N ASN A 32 -1.17 10.35 5.77
CA ASN A 32 -2.56 10.64 6.11
C ASN A 32 -3.51 9.73 5.34
N PRO A 33 -4.19 8.78 6.01
CA PRO A 33 -5.11 7.85 5.34
C PRO A 33 -6.26 8.55 4.60
N ALA A 34 -6.67 9.74 5.06
CA ALA A 34 -7.77 10.46 4.44
C ALA A 34 -7.47 10.93 3.01
N LEU A 35 -6.19 11.03 2.64
CA LEU A 35 -5.77 11.50 1.33
C LEU A 35 -5.48 10.38 0.33
N VAL A 36 -5.54 9.12 0.76
CA VAL A 36 -5.08 7.99 -0.05
C VAL A 36 -5.90 7.81 -1.33
N VAL A 37 -7.22 7.81 -1.22
CA VAL A 37 -8.08 7.58 -2.39
C VAL A 37 -7.90 8.69 -3.41
N GLU A 38 -7.91 9.94 -2.96
CA GLU A 38 -7.70 11.10 -3.82
C GLU A 38 -6.34 11.04 -4.52
N THR A 39 -5.29 10.74 -3.77
CA THR A 39 -3.93 10.68 -4.32
C THR A 39 -3.79 9.56 -5.35
N CYS A 40 -4.38 8.39 -5.09
CA CYS A 40 -4.38 7.30 -6.07
C CYS A 40 -5.03 7.72 -7.38
N GLY A 41 -6.10 8.51 -7.30
CA GLY A 41 -6.74 9.05 -8.50
C GLY A 41 -5.88 10.08 -9.23
N GLU A 42 -5.26 11.00 -8.48
CA GLU A 42 -4.43 12.05 -9.06
C GLU A 42 -3.23 11.52 -9.83
N VAL A 43 -2.54 10.52 -9.28
CA VAL A 43 -1.35 9.95 -9.92
C VAL A 43 -1.67 8.78 -10.84
N GLU A 44 -2.92 8.40 -10.94
CA GLU A 44 -3.34 7.22 -11.69
C GLU A 44 -2.58 5.97 -11.22
N ALA A 45 -2.61 5.73 -9.91
CA ALA A 45 -1.86 4.67 -9.29
C ALA A 45 -2.26 3.29 -9.79
N GLU A 46 -1.27 2.45 -10.04
CA GLU A 46 -1.48 1.04 -10.37
C GLU A 46 -1.33 0.14 -9.15
N LEU A 47 -0.66 0.66 -8.11
CA LEU A 47 -0.36 -0.08 -6.90
C LEU A 47 -0.50 0.83 -5.68
N LEU A 48 -1.18 0.33 -4.65
CA LEU A 48 -1.24 0.95 -3.33
C LEU A 48 -0.62 0.00 -2.31
N LEU A 49 0.36 0.50 -1.58
CA LEU A 49 1.02 -0.21 -0.49
C LEU A 49 0.56 0.38 0.84
N VAL A 50 0.02 -0.44 1.73
CA VAL A 50 -0.54 0.01 3.00
C VAL A 50 0.21 -0.59 4.18
N ASP A 51 0.80 0.28 5.00
CA ASP A 51 1.47 -0.11 6.23
C ASP A 51 0.44 -0.25 7.36
N LEU A 52 0.17 -1.48 7.77
CA LEU A 52 -0.83 -1.77 8.79
C LEU A 52 -0.38 -1.42 10.22
N ALA A 53 0.88 -1.01 10.39
CA ALA A 53 1.34 -0.50 11.69
C ALA A 53 0.78 0.89 12.00
N MET A 54 0.27 1.60 11.00
CA MET A 54 -0.37 2.89 11.23
C MET A 54 -1.67 2.73 12.02
N PRO A 55 -1.93 3.60 12.98
CA PRO A 55 -3.21 3.59 13.70
C PRO A 55 -4.33 4.17 12.83
N SER A 56 -5.55 3.79 13.14
CA SER A 56 -6.75 4.45 12.61
C SER A 56 -6.93 4.40 11.09
N ILE A 57 -6.47 3.34 10.44
CA ILE A 57 -6.74 3.14 9.02
C ILE A 57 -8.09 2.44 8.87
N ASP A 58 -9.02 3.08 8.16
CA ASP A 58 -10.26 2.44 7.73
C ASP A 58 -10.03 1.78 6.37
N LEU A 59 -9.38 0.63 6.40
CA LEU A 59 -8.97 -0.06 5.18
C LEU A 59 -10.16 -0.56 4.36
N GLU A 60 -11.23 -0.98 5.02
CA GLU A 60 -12.44 -1.42 4.34
C GLU A 60 -13.02 -0.31 3.47
N SER A 61 -13.09 0.91 4.01
CA SER A 61 -13.55 2.07 3.27
C SER A 61 -12.62 2.41 2.09
N ILE A 62 -11.31 2.39 2.32
CA ILE A 62 -10.32 2.69 1.28
C ILE A 62 -10.43 1.69 0.13
N VAL A 63 -10.46 0.40 0.45
CA VAL A 63 -10.57 -0.65 -0.56
C VAL A 63 -11.89 -0.52 -1.32
N GLY A 64 -12.99 -0.29 -0.61
CA GLY A 64 -14.30 -0.14 -1.22
C GLY A 64 -14.34 1.02 -2.20
N GLN A 65 -13.81 2.17 -1.82
CA GLN A 65 -13.78 3.35 -2.68
C GLN A 65 -12.88 3.15 -3.91
N LEU A 66 -11.72 2.54 -3.75
CA LEU A 66 -10.81 2.28 -4.86
C LEU A 66 -11.39 1.29 -5.86
N LYS A 67 -12.09 0.27 -5.38
CA LYS A 67 -12.67 -0.75 -6.27
C LYS A 67 -13.95 -0.28 -6.95
N ALA A 68 -14.68 0.65 -6.34
CA ALA A 68 -15.95 1.14 -6.88
C ALA A 68 -15.80 2.34 -7.80
N GLY A 69 -14.82 3.19 -7.57
CA GLY A 69 -14.79 4.54 -8.12
C GLY A 69 -13.82 4.81 -9.26
N THR A 70 -13.00 3.86 -9.67
CA THR A 70 -11.97 4.12 -10.67
C THR A 70 -12.16 3.30 -11.93
N SER A 71 -11.85 3.91 -13.07
CA SER A 71 -11.80 3.22 -14.34
C SER A 71 -10.55 2.33 -14.47
N ARG A 72 -9.58 2.51 -13.57
CA ARG A 72 -8.33 1.77 -13.55
C ARG A 72 -8.27 0.90 -12.29
N ALA A 73 -7.95 -0.37 -12.46
CA ALA A 73 -7.79 -1.26 -11.33
C ALA A 73 -6.51 -0.92 -10.55
N VAL A 74 -6.65 -0.65 -9.25
CA VAL A 74 -5.50 -0.43 -8.36
C VAL A 74 -5.28 -1.71 -7.57
N ARG A 75 -4.07 -2.25 -7.66
CA ARG A 75 -3.70 -3.40 -6.86
C ARG A 75 -3.35 -2.93 -5.45
N ILE A 76 -3.93 -3.56 -4.44
CA ILE A 76 -3.76 -3.15 -3.04
C ILE A 76 -3.00 -4.24 -2.28
N VAL A 77 -1.83 -3.88 -1.78
CA VAL A 77 -0.98 -4.77 -1.00
C VAL A 77 -0.81 -4.16 0.38
N ALA A 78 -1.24 -4.89 1.42
CA ALA A 78 -1.09 -4.48 2.80
C ALA A 78 0.02 -5.30 3.46
N PHE A 79 0.73 -4.69 4.39
CA PHE A 79 1.79 -5.37 5.13
C PHE A 79 1.85 -4.87 6.56
N GLY A 80 2.31 -5.72 7.46
CA GLY A 80 2.45 -5.36 8.86
C GLY A 80 3.24 -6.38 9.64
N PRO A 81 3.61 -6.08 10.92
CA PRO A 81 4.32 -7.03 11.76
C PRO A 81 3.53 -8.33 11.87
N HIS A 82 4.22 -9.47 11.74
CA HIS A 82 3.57 -10.78 11.79
C HIS A 82 2.88 -11.06 13.13
N VAL A 83 3.27 -10.36 14.20
CA VAL A 83 2.63 -10.47 15.51
C VAL A 83 1.24 -9.82 15.55
N HIS A 84 0.90 -9.01 14.56
CA HIS A 84 -0.41 -8.37 14.46
C HIS A 84 -1.33 -9.18 13.54
N GLU A 85 -1.53 -10.46 13.87
CA GLU A 85 -2.32 -11.37 13.03
C GLU A 85 -3.76 -10.90 12.81
N ASP A 86 -4.36 -10.27 13.80
CA ASP A 86 -5.72 -9.73 13.70
C ASP A 86 -5.80 -8.59 12.67
N ARG A 87 -4.79 -7.75 12.59
CA ARG A 87 -4.73 -6.68 11.57
C ARG A 87 -4.52 -7.25 10.17
N LEU A 88 -3.68 -8.27 10.06
CA LEU A 88 -3.45 -8.95 8.78
C LEU A 88 -4.73 -9.65 8.30
N ALA A 89 -5.45 -10.31 9.20
CA ALA A 89 -6.71 -10.96 8.89
C ALA A 89 -7.78 -9.93 8.49
N ALA A 90 -7.86 -8.80 9.19
CA ALA A 90 -8.80 -7.73 8.86
C ALA A 90 -8.52 -7.15 7.47
N ALA A 91 -7.25 -7.01 7.10
CA ALA A 91 -6.88 -6.52 5.78
C ALA A 91 -7.31 -7.49 4.66
N ARG A 92 -7.16 -8.79 4.90
CA ARG A 92 -7.66 -9.81 3.95
C ARG A 92 -9.18 -9.72 3.80
N ALA A 93 -9.88 -9.60 4.93
CA ALA A 93 -11.34 -9.48 4.94
C ALA A 93 -11.81 -8.19 4.25
N ALA A 94 -11.02 -7.12 4.31
CA ALA A 94 -11.34 -5.86 3.64
C ALA A 94 -11.20 -5.93 2.12
N GLY A 95 -10.57 -6.97 1.59
CA GLY A 95 -10.47 -7.18 0.15
C GLY A 95 -9.15 -6.75 -0.48
N CYS A 96 -8.07 -6.61 0.31
CA CYS A 96 -6.74 -6.37 -0.25
C CYS A 96 -6.34 -7.52 -1.16
N ASP A 97 -5.65 -7.20 -2.25
CA ASP A 97 -5.21 -8.21 -3.22
C ASP A 97 -4.09 -9.11 -2.68
N ALA A 98 -3.27 -8.57 -1.79
CA ALA A 98 -2.28 -9.35 -1.07
C ALA A 98 -2.08 -8.77 0.33
N VAL A 99 -1.81 -9.63 1.29
CA VAL A 99 -1.50 -9.25 2.66
C VAL A 99 -0.29 -10.04 3.10
N MET A 100 0.74 -9.37 3.56
CA MET A 100 2.00 -10.02 3.90
C MET A 100 2.58 -9.51 5.21
N SER A 101 3.45 -10.29 5.81
CA SER A 101 4.23 -9.81 6.94
C SER A 101 5.21 -8.76 6.47
N ARG A 102 5.71 -7.96 7.40
CA ARG A 102 6.71 -6.92 7.09
C ARG A 102 7.95 -7.51 6.43
N GLY A 103 8.43 -8.66 6.93
CA GLY A 103 9.59 -9.34 6.34
C GLY A 103 9.33 -9.82 4.92
N GLN A 104 8.17 -10.40 4.67
CA GLN A 104 7.77 -10.83 3.33
C GLN A 104 7.67 -9.65 2.38
N PHE A 105 7.11 -8.54 2.87
CA PHE A 105 6.98 -7.32 2.07
C PHE A 105 8.35 -6.81 1.61
N PHE A 106 9.31 -6.65 2.53
CA PHE A 106 10.62 -6.14 2.16
C PHE A 106 11.41 -7.10 1.26
N ALA A 107 11.17 -8.40 1.39
CA ALA A 107 11.76 -9.38 0.48
C ALA A 107 11.16 -9.32 -0.93
N SER A 108 9.95 -8.80 -1.07
CA SER A 108 9.19 -8.81 -2.33
C SER A 108 9.02 -7.44 -2.97
N VAL A 109 9.41 -6.36 -2.29
CA VAL A 109 9.02 -5.01 -2.73
C VAL A 109 9.52 -4.66 -4.13
N GLU A 110 10.73 -5.06 -4.49
CA GLU A 110 11.23 -4.79 -5.83
C GLU A 110 10.41 -5.51 -6.89
N ALA A 111 10.02 -6.76 -6.63
CA ALA A 111 9.18 -7.52 -7.54
C ALA A 111 7.78 -6.90 -7.67
N LEU A 112 7.22 -6.40 -6.57
CA LEU A 112 5.92 -5.73 -6.59
C LEU A 112 5.94 -4.48 -7.47
N LEU A 113 7.05 -3.75 -7.48
CA LEU A 113 7.19 -2.50 -8.22
C LEU A 113 7.51 -2.69 -9.70
N VAL A 114 7.86 -3.89 -10.10
CA VAL A 114 8.12 -4.18 -11.52
C VAL A 114 6.82 -4.45 -12.28
N GLY A 115 5.77 -4.67 -11.54
CA GLY A 115 4.47 -4.91 -12.13
C GLY A 115 4.23 -6.33 -12.46
#